data_e0152f9a12a74301948f470ee116889e
#
_entry.id   e0152f9a12a74301948f470ee116889e
#
_cell.length_a   1.000
_cell.length_b   1.000
_cell.length_c   1.000
_cell.angle_alpha   90.00
_cell.angle_beta   90.00
_cell.angle_gamma   90.00
#
_symmetry.space_group_name_H-M   'P 1'
#
loop_
_entity.id
_entity.type
_entity.pdbx_description
1 polymer ?
#
loop_
_entity_poly.entity_id
_entity_poly.type
_entity_poly.pdbx_seq_one_letter_code
_entity_poly.pdbx_strand_id
1 'polypeptide(L)'
;MNWYYATDNEQKGPVDQTEFDRLIQQGTISPTTLVWREGMAEWKPCGEIAPLPASSSAEPAGGGVVCSQCGRAFRPDEMIRLGPGFVCAGCKPIAMQKLREGVAGADSERIRQDHIKHEASVKSVGFLYFLSATFLILGGSIGLAGVGDGAILMAIFFLGLAGVQIWVGLGLRRLKPWARIPTGILSGIGLLGFPLGTLINGYILYLIFSEKGKTVFSADYQRVIQETPHIRYKTSIIVWILLGLLLLLISFAFVGFFFARSR
;
A
#
# COMPACT_ATOMS: atom_id res chain seq x y z
N MET A 1 63.30 1.53 -5.63
CA MET A 1 62.77 2.28 -4.47
C MET A 1 61.71 1.41 -3.82
N ASN A 2 61.79 1.25 -2.48
CA ASN A 2 60.88 0.35 -1.76
C ASN A 2 59.74 1.16 -1.13
N TRP A 3 58.52 0.70 -1.39
CA TRP A 3 57.33 1.27 -0.83
C TRP A 3 56.76 0.40 0.28
N TYR A 4 56.12 1.01 1.25
CA TYR A 4 55.33 0.38 2.31
C TYR A 4 53.94 1.01 2.33
N TYR A 5 52.88 0.23 2.61
CA TYR A 5 51.52 0.71 2.71
C TYR A 5 50.81 0.10 3.91
N ALA A 6 49.87 0.81 4.48
CA ALA A 6 49.11 0.37 5.64
C ALA A 6 47.69 -0.02 5.21
N THR A 7 47.31 -1.30 5.43
CA THR A 7 45.96 -1.82 5.21
C THR A 7 45.55 -2.63 6.45
N ASP A 8 44.32 -2.46 6.92
CA ASP A 8 43.76 -3.16 8.07
C ASP A 8 44.61 -2.98 9.38
N ASN A 9 45.17 -1.80 9.55
CA ASN A 9 46.06 -1.47 10.66
C ASN A 9 47.40 -2.24 10.68
N GLU A 10 47.77 -2.90 9.57
CA GLU A 10 49.00 -3.61 9.39
C GLU A 10 49.88 -2.94 8.32
N GLN A 11 51.18 -2.85 8.57
CA GLN A 11 52.16 -2.39 7.59
C GLN A 11 52.55 -3.54 6.67
N LYS A 12 52.41 -3.34 5.35
CA LYS A 12 52.83 -4.28 4.30
C LYS A 12 53.89 -3.67 3.42
N GLY A 13 54.83 -4.51 2.95
CA GLY A 13 56.00 -4.13 2.14
C GLY A 13 57.29 -4.78 2.69
N PRO A 14 58.45 -4.57 2.09
CA PRO A 14 58.69 -3.64 0.97
C PRO A 14 58.16 -4.15 -0.38
N VAL A 15 57.57 -3.28 -1.20
CA VAL A 15 57.15 -3.53 -2.60
C VAL A 15 57.91 -2.58 -3.51
N ASP A 16 58.27 -3.05 -4.74
CA ASP A 16 58.93 -2.19 -5.71
C ASP A 16 57.91 -1.22 -6.36
N GLN A 17 58.43 -0.28 -7.17
CA GLN A 17 57.59 0.71 -7.84
C GLN A 17 56.52 0.06 -8.76
N THR A 18 56.89 -0.98 -9.48
CA THR A 18 56.00 -1.66 -10.45
C THR A 18 54.86 -2.38 -9.74
N GLU A 19 55.18 -3.06 -8.65
CA GLU A 19 54.19 -3.75 -7.82
C GLU A 19 53.31 -2.74 -7.08
N PHE A 20 53.84 -1.61 -6.61
CA PHE A 20 53.10 -0.52 -5.99
C PHE A 20 52.05 0.05 -6.98
N ASP A 21 52.44 0.34 -8.22
CA ASP A 21 51.56 0.84 -9.25
C ASP A 21 50.48 -0.20 -9.62
N ARG A 22 50.82 -1.48 -9.60
CA ARG A 22 49.86 -2.56 -9.79
C ARG A 22 48.82 -2.65 -8.68
N LEU A 23 49.23 -2.51 -7.43
CA LEU A 23 48.33 -2.52 -6.25
C LEU A 23 47.37 -1.34 -6.26
N ILE A 24 47.82 -0.18 -6.78
CA ILE A 24 46.94 0.97 -7.00
C ILE A 24 45.90 0.65 -8.09
N GLN A 25 46.33 0.08 -9.22
CA GLN A 25 45.41 -0.27 -10.31
C GLN A 25 44.39 -1.33 -9.92
N GLN A 26 44.76 -2.27 -9.06
CA GLN A 26 43.88 -3.29 -8.49
C GLN A 26 42.92 -2.77 -7.40
N GLY A 27 43.10 -1.51 -6.97
CA GLY A 27 42.28 -0.90 -5.90
C GLY A 27 42.64 -1.37 -4.48
N THR A 28 43.73 -2.13 -4.31
CA THR A 28 44.22 -2.56 -2.99
C THR A 28 44.78 -1.37 -2.21
N ILE A 29 45.44 -0.44 -2.92
CA ILE A 29 45.88 0.84 -2.37
C ILE A 29 44.93 1.93 -2.86
N SER A 30 44.17 2.50 -1.95
CA SER A 30 43.21 3.60 -2.22
C SER A 30 43.90 4.96 -2.04
N PRO A 31 43.32 6.07 -2.53
CA PRO A 31 43.85 7.42 -2.31
C PRO A 31 44.06 7.79 -0.84
N THR A 32 43.28 7.18 0.05
CA THR A 32 43.32 7.40 1.49
C THR A 32 44.25 6.45 2.22
N THR A 33 44.79 5.42 1.54
CA THR A 33 45.73 4.46 2.14
C THR A 33 47.04 5.15 2.45
N LEU A 34 47.52 5.04 3.69
CA LEU A 34 48.79 5.59 4.10
C LEU A 34 49.93 4.81 3.46
N VAL A 35 50.86 5.52 2.86
CA VAL A 35 52.03 4.98 2.23
C VAL A 35 53.30 5.69 2.70
N TRP A 36 54.42 4.95 2.67
CA TRP A 36 55.69 5.47 3.08
C TRP A 36 56.80 4.88 2.19
N ARG A 37 57.82 5.67 1.90
CA ARG A 37 59.03 5.22 1.24
C ARG A 37 60.26 5.79 1.91
N GLU A 38 61.40 5.17 1.70
CA GLU A 38 62.69 5.63 2.23
C GLU A 38 62.98 7.08 1.76
N GLY A 39 63.23 7.95 2.74
CA GLY A 39 63.40 9.38 2.53
C GLY A 39 62.16 10.24 2.90
N MET A 40 61.05 9.65 3.29
CA MET A 40 59.88 10.40 3.78
C MET A 40 59.92 10.51 5.32
N ALA A 41 59.64 11.73 5.84
CA ALA A 41 59.65 11.98 7.28
C ALA A 41 58.47 11.32 8.02
N GLU A 42 57.32 11.11 7.31
CA GLU A 42 56.09 10.57 7.88
C GLU A 42 55.26 9.82 6.82
N TRP A 43 54.31 9.01 7.29
CA TRP A 43 53.31 8.34 6.43
C TRP A 43 52.36 9.36 5.85
N LYS A 44 52.09 9.30 4.56
CA LYS A 44 51.17 10.19 3.88
C LYS A 44 50.11 9.42 3.08
N PRO A 45 48.91 9.98 2.90
CA PRO A 45 47.92 9.38 2.00
C PRO A 45 48.45 9.24 0.56
N CYS A 46 48.22 8.10 -0.06
CA CYS A 46 48.68 7.81 -1.40
C CYS A 46 48.30 8.89 -2.43
N GLY A 47 47.11 9.48 -2.28
CA GLY A 47 46.60 10.53 -3.16
C GLY A 47 47.43 11.84 -3.12
N GLU A 48 48.21 12.09 -2.06
CA GLU A 48 49.09 13.28 -1.95
C GLU A 48 50.44 13.08 -2.60
N ILE A 49 50.92 11.83 -2.77
CA ILE A 49 52.31 11.52 -3.18
C ILE A 49 52.35 11.02 -4.61
N ALA A 50 51.48 10.14 -4.95
CA ALA A 50 51.30 9.65 -6.32
C ALA A 50 50.03 10.30 -6.87
N PRO A 51 50.10 11.21 -7.86
CA PRO A 51 48.94 11.48 -8.65
C PRO A 51 48.58 10.13 -9.30
N LEU A 52 47.54 9.50 -8.69
CA LEU A 52 46.97 8.29 -9.27
C LEU A 52 46.75 8.56 -10.75
N PRO A 53 47.19 7.64 -11.66
CA PRO A 53 46.70 7.72 -12.99
C PRO A 53 45.21 7.69 -12.84
N ALA A 54 44.57 8.83 -13.05
CA ALA A 54 43.11 8.92 -13.11
C ALA A 54 42.72 7.77 -14.03
N SER A 55 42.05 6.75 -13.45
CA SER A 55 41.50 5.64 -14.21
C SER A 55 40.72 6.31 -15.32
N SER A 56 41.21 6.19 -16.52
CA SER A 56 40.92 6.90 -17.77
C SER A 56 39.51 7.51 -17.85
N SER A 57 39.24 8.47 -16.98
CA SER A 57 38.35 9.55 -17.24
C SER A 57 39.16 10.49 -18.10
N ALA A 58 39.17 10.27 -19.41
CA ALA A 58 39.42 11.32 -20.34
C ALA A 58 38.59 12.49 -19.83
N GLU A 59 39.27 13.53 -19.32
CA GLU A 59 38.64 14.83 -19.13
C GLU A 59 38.05 15.19 -20.47
N PRO A 60 36.70 15.26 -20.61
CA PRO A 60 36.14 15.85 -21.80
C PRO A 60 36.47 17.33 -21.70
N ALA A 61 37.42 17.78 -22.51
CA ALA A 61 37.55 19.18 -22.86
C ALA A 61 36.18 19.65 -23.35
N GLY A 62 35.39 20.31 -22.49
CA GLY A 62 34.06 20.82 -22.81
C GLY A 62 32.92 20.03 -22.15
N GLY A 63 32.51 20.42 -20.94
CA GLY A 63 31.16 20.22 -20.43
C GLY A 63 30.60 18.81 -20.38
N GLY A 64 31.28 17.85 -19.73
CA GLY A 64 30.72 16.52 -19.48
C GLY A 64 29.51 16.57 -18.53
N VAL A 65 28.47 15.83 -18.86
CA VAL A 65 27.25 15.69 -18.03
C VAL A 65 27.41 14.47 -17.10
N VAL A 66 27.14 14.64 -15.81
CA VAL A 66 27.26 13.59 -14.81
C VAL A 66 26.01 12.72 -14.78
N CYS A 67 26.17 11.40 -14.84
CA CYS A 67 25.07 10.45 -14.71
C CYS A 67 24.53 10.44 -13.27
N SER A 68 23.23 10.67 -13.11
CA SER A 68 22.55 10.69 -11.81
C SER A 68 22.50 9.34 -11.08
N GLN A 69 22.80 8.22 -11.79
CA GLN A 69 22.77 6.88 -11.20
C GLN A 69 24.16 6.35 -10.80
N CYS A 70 25.19 6.55 -11.63
CA CYS A 70 26.51 6.03 -11.36
C CYS A 70 27.57 7.10 -11.04
N GLY A 71 27.22 8.38 -11.11
CA GLY A 71 28.11 9.50 -10.80
C GLY A 71 29.26 9.74 -11.81
N ARG A 72 29.32 8.99 -12.90
CA ARG A 72 30.37 9.15 -13.94
C ARG A 72 29.98 10.25 -14.92
N ALA A 73 30.98 10.99 -15.43
CA ALA A 73 30.79 11.98 -16.47
C ALA A 73 30.85 11.32 -17.86
N PHE A 74 29.95 11.72 -18.74
CA PHE A 74 29.83 11.26 -20.13
C PHE A 74 29.63 12.46 -21.06
N ARG A 75 29.77 12.24 -22.36
CA ARG A 75 29.46 13.25 -23.36
C ARG A 75 27.94 13.51 -23.36
N PRO A 76 27.48 14.73 -23.62
CA PRO A 76 26.05 15.08 -23.69
C PRO A 76 25.26 14.22 -24.70
N ASP A 77 25.89 13.83 -25.81
CA ASP A 77 25.32 13.00 -26.87
C ASP A 77 25.13 11.50 -26.46
N GLU A 78 25.86 11.03 -25.44
CA GLU A 78 25.75 9.70 -24.87
C GLU A 78 24.74 9.60 -23.71
N MET A 79 24.14 10.72 -23.35
CA MET A 79 23.26 10.83 -22.19
C MET A 79 21.81 11.00 -22.60
N ILE A 80 20.93 10.37 -21.85
CA ILE A 80 19.48 10.49 -22.02
C ILE A 80 18.93 11.28 -20.86
N ARG A 81 18.15 12.29 -21.15
CA ARG A 81 17.41 13.05 -20.09
C ARG A 81 16.27 12.20 -19.59
N LEU A 82 16.27 11.89 -18.30
CA LEU A 82 15.24 11.11 -17.64
C LEU A 82 14.76 11.85 -16.38
N GLY A 83 13.57 12.44 -16.44
CA GLY A 83 13.08 13.32 -15.39
C GLY A 83 13.96 14.58 -15.21
N PRO A 84 14.37 14.93 -13.98
CA PRO A 84 15.19 16.13 -13.71
C PRO A 84 16.69 15.93 -13.99
N GLY A 85 17.14 14.67 -14.28
CA GLY A 85 18.56 14.33 -14.42
C GLY A 85 18.93 13.68 -15.75
N PHE A 86 20.22 13.44 -15.92
CA PHE A 86 20.80 12.74 -17.08
C PHE A 86 21.28 11.37 -16.67
N VAL A 87 21.07 10.37 -17.53
CA VAL A 87 21.42 8.97 -17.28
C VAL A 87 22.19 8.40 -18.49
N CYS A 88 23.29 7.70 -18.24
CA CYS A 88 24.06 7.04 -19.30
C CYS A 88 23.33 5.79 -19.83
N ALA A 89 23.73 5.32 -21.01
CA ALA A 89 23.12 4.16 -21.68
C ALA A 89 23.12 2.90 -20.79
N GLY A 90 24.19 2.65 -20.03
CA GLY A 90 24.32 1.49 -19.14
C GLY A 90 23.39 1.54 -17.93
N CYS A 91 23.05 2.74 -17.42
CA CYS A 91 22.15 2.92 -16.29
C CYS A 91 20.69 3.11 -16.69
N LYS A 92 20.41 3.29 -17.99
CA LYS A 92 19.05 3.48 -18.51
C LYS A 92 18.04 2.43 -18.04
N PRO A 93 18.29 1.11 -18.11
CA PRO A 93 17.31 0.11 -17.70
C PRO A 93 16.95 0.23 -16.21
N ILE A 94 17.96 0.44 -15.35
CA ILE A 94 17.75 0.59 -13.89
C ILE A 94 16.98 1.87 -13.60
N ALA A 95 17.32 2.98 -14.25
CA ALA A 95 16.63 4.24 -14.07
C ALA A 95 15.18 4.21 -14.58
N MET A 96 14.94 3.53 -15.70
CA MET A 96 13.58 3.30 -16.23
C MET A 96 12.74 2.42 -15.30
N GLN A 97 13.35 1.39 -14.71
CA GLN A 97 12.67 0.53 -13.75
C GLN A 97 12.27 1.32 -12.50
N LYS A 98 13.19 2.10 -11.90
CA LYS A 98 12.90 2.98 -10.75
C LYS A 98 11.80 4.00 -11.05
N LEU A 99 11.78 4.57 -12.26
CA LEU A 99 10.71 5.47 -12.70
C LEU A 99 9.36 4.75 -12.81
N ARG A 100 9.33 3.55 -13.40
CA ARG A 100 8.10 2.75 -13.49
C ARG A 100 7.56 2.37 -12.12
N GLU A 101 8.43 1.94 -11.20
CA GLU A 101 8.05 1.62 -9.82
C GLU A 101 7.55 2.85 -9.07
N GLY A 102 8.21 4.00 -9.20
CA GLY A 102 7.81 5.25 -8.58
C GLY A 102 6.51 5.84 -9.15
N VAL A 103 6.32 5.79 -10.47
CA VAL A 103 5.07 6.23 -11.13
C VAL A 103 3.94 5.28 -10.78
N ALA A 104 4.17 3.96 -10.80
CA ALA A 104 3.15 2.98 -10.43
C ALA A 104 2.70 3.17 -8.96
N GLY A 105 3.63 3.41 -8.04
CA GLY A 105 3.31 3.69 -6.63
C GLY A 105 2.50 4.98 -6.46
N ALA A 106 2.88 6.06 -7.14
CA ALA A 106 2.15 7.33 -7.09
C ALA A 106 0.75 7.22 -7.71
N ASP A 107 0.60 6.46 -8.78
CA ASP A 107 -0.70 6.21 -9.41
C ASP A 107 -1.60 5.36 -8.51
N SER A 108 -1.07 4.33 -7.87
CA SER A 108 -1.81 3.50 -6.90
C SER A 108 -2.27 4.32 -5.70
N GLU A 109 -1.43 5.19 -5.15
CA GLU A 109 -1.80 6.10 -4.06
C GLU A 109 -2.92 7.07 -4.47
N ARG A 110 -2.82 7.66 -5.65
CA ARG A 110 -3.84 8.57 -6.20
C ARG A 110 -5.17 7.85 -6.39
N ILE A 111 -5.17 6.69 -7.05
CA ILE A 111 -6.38 5.86 -7.24
C ILE A 111 -7.00 5.52 -5.88
N ARG A 112 -6.17 5.19 -4.90
CA ARG A 112 -6.62 4.88 -3.54
C ARG A 112 -7.28 6.08 -2.87
N GLN A 113 -6.66 7.27 -2.93
CA GLN A 113 -7.19 8.50 -2.34
C GLN A 113 -8.53 8.89 -2.95
N ASP A 114 -8.69 8.74 -4.26
CA ASP A 114 -9.93 9.07 -4.99
C ASP A 114 -11.10 8.14 -4.63
N HIS A 115 -10.80 6.89 -4.25
CA HIS A 115 -11.83 5.87 -4.04
C HIS A 115 -12.00 5.43 -2.59
N ILE A 116 -11.11 5.85 -1.65
CA ILE A 116 -11.13 5.38 -0.26
C ILE A 116 -12.43 5.70 0.49
N LYS A 117 -13.06 6.85 0.21
CA LYS A 117 -14.36 7.22 0.80
C LYS A 117 -15.45 6.27 0.33
N HIS A 118 -15.46 5.96 -0.95
CA HIS A 118 -16.43 5.04 -1.54
C HIS A 118 -16.24 3.61 -1.02
N GLU A 119 -15.00 3.14 -0.92
CA GLU A 119 -14.63 1.87 -0.30
C GLU A 119 -15.14 1.78 1.15
N ALA A 120 -14.92 2.83 1.95
CA ALA A 120 -15.38 2.90 3.33
C ALA A 120 -16.90 2.84 3.41
N SER A 121 -17.62 3.52 2.51
CA SER A 121 -19.08 3.45 2.43
C SER A 121 -19.58 2.05 2.10
N VAL A 122 -18.98 1.35 1.14
CA VAL A 122 -19.32 -0.04 0.81
C VAL A 122 -19.08 -0.98 2.00
N LYS A 123 -17.95 -0.84 2.70
CA LYS A 123 -17.64 -1.62 3.90
C LYS A 123 -18.62 -1.33 5.06
N SER A 124 -19.09 -0.08 5.16
CA SER A 124 -20.13 0.30 6.15
C SER A 124 -21.47 -0.34 5.83
N VAL A 125 -21.86 -0.43 4.55
CA VAL A 125 -23.03 -1.20 4.14
C VAL A 125 -22.90 -2.67 4.57
N GLY A 126 -21.72 -3.29 4.39
CA GLY A 126 -21.47 -4.64 4.87
C GLY A 126 -21.68 -4.77 6.38
N PHE A 127 -21.37 -3.74 7.18
CA PHE A 127 -21.65 -3.72 8.61
C PHE A 127 -23.16 -3.62 8.90
N LEU A 128 -23.92 -2.83 8.12
CA LEU A 128 -25.38 -2.75 8.25
C LEU A 128 -26.04 -4.12 7.98
N TYR A 129 -25.51 -4.91 7.05
CA TYR A 129 -25.98 -6.28 6.81
C TYR A 129 -25.77 -7.17 8.04
N PHE A 130 -24.63 -7.06 8.76
CA PHE A 130 -24.42 -7.80 10.00
C PHE A 130 -25.37 -7.36 11.10
N LEU A 131 -25.61 -6.05 11.23
CA LEU A 131 -26.56 -5.53 12.20
C LEU A 131 -27.97 -6.06 11.92
N SER A 132 -28.40 -6.03 10.65
CA SER A 132 -29.69 -6.60 10.22
C SER A 132 -29.76 -8.11 10.51
N ALA A 133 -28.70 -8.86 10.22
CA ALA A 133 -28.62 -10.29 10.53
C ALA A 133 -28.79 -10.57 12.03
N THR A 134 -28.20 -9.74 12.89
CA THR A 134 -28.36 -9.87 14.33
C THR A 134 -29.83 -9.74 14.75
N PHE A 135 -30.57 -8.78 14.19
CA PHE A 135 -31.99 -8.65 14.46
C PHE A 135 -32.82 -9.84 13.95
N LEU A 136 -32.47 -10.38 12.80
CA LEU A 136 -33.12 -11.57 12.26
C LEU A 136 -32.86 -12.81 13.13
N ILE A 137 -31.64 -12.96 13.66
CA ILE A 137 -31.29 -14.05 14.59
C ILE A 137 -32.10 -13.92 15.86
N LEU A 138 -32.16 -12.73 16.45
CA LEU A 138 -32.95 -12.48 17.65
C LEU A 138 -34.46 -12.77 17.42
N GLY A 139 -35.02 -12.28 16.30
CA GLY A 139 -36.41 -12.55 15.92
C GLY A 139 -36.68 -14.04 15.69
N GLY A 140 -35.76 -14.74 15.00
CA GLY A 140 -35.85 -16.17 14.77
C GLY A 140 -35.76 -16.99 16.06
N SER A 141 -34.89 -16.58 17.01
CA SER A 141 -34.75 -17.25 18.32
C SER A 141 -36.01 -17.09 19.16
N ILE A 142 -36.67 -15.94 19.13
CA ILE A 142 -37.96 -15.70 19.79
C ILE A 142 -39.05 -16.58 19.11
N GLY A 143 -39.06 -16.70 17.80
CA GLY A 143 -39.95 -17.57 17.06
C GLY A 143 -39.80 -19.06 17.47
N LEU A 144 -38.57 -19.54 17.69
CA LEU A 144 -38.33 -20.90 18.21
C LEU A 144 -38.84 -21.14 19.62
N ALA A 145 -38.94 -20.11 20.46
CA ALA A 145 -39.52 -20.19 21.77
C ALA A 145 -41.06 -20.17 21.74
N GLY A 146 -41.67 -19.87 20.58
CA GLY A 146 -43.12 -19.90 20.38
C GLY A 146 -43.66 -21.32 20.28
N VAL A 147 -44.96 -21.47 20.55
CA VAL A 147 -45.65 -22.76 20.45
C VAL A 147 -46.44 -22.80 19.13
N GLY A 148 -46.25 -23.87 18.35
CA GLY A 148 -46.98 -24.14 17.14
C GLY A 148 -46.12 -24.23 15.88
N ASP A 149 -46.57 -24.99 14.89
CA ASP A 149 -45.81 -25.29 13.64
C ASP A 149 -45.45 -24.04 12.80
N GLY A 150 -46.29 -23.03 12.83
CA GLY A 150 -46.05 -21.76 12.13
C GLY A 150 -44.88 -20.94 12.77
N ALA A 151 -44.67 -21.05 14.08
CA ALA A 151 -43.54 -20.38 14.74
C ALA A 151 -42.20 -20.94 14.32
N ILE A 152 -42.11 -22.27 14.16
CA ILE A 152 -40.88 -22.97 13.71
C ILE A 152 -40.54 -22.59 12.27
N LEU A 153 -41.54 -22.59 11.37
CA LEU A 153 -41.31 -22.20 9.98
C LEU A 153 -40.82 -20.73 9.86
N MET A 154 -41.41 -19.83 10.62
CA MET A 154 -40.97 -18.41 10.65
C MET A 154 -39.56 -18.28 11.22
N ALA A 155 -39.20 -19.04 12.23
CA ALA A 155 -37.85 -19.06 12.82
C ALA A 155 -36.82 -19.55 11.79
N ILE A 156 -37.09 -20.64 11.09
CA ILE A 156 -36.22 -21.17 10.02
C ILE A 156 -36.04 -20.12 8.92
N PHE A 157 -37.12 -19.44 8.51
CA PHE A 157 -37.05 -18.40 7.48
C PHE A 157 -36.15 -17.24 7.93
N PHE A 158 -36.32 -16.71 9.15
CA PHE A 158 -35.50 -15.60 9.66
C PHE A 158 -34.02 -15.99 9.82
N LEU A 159 -33.74 -17.19 10.33
CA LEU A 159 -32.38 -17.69 10.49
C LEU A 159 -31.69 -17.92 9.11
N GLY A 160 -32.43 -18.44 8.13
CA GLY A 160 -31.95 -18.59 6.78
C GLY A 160 -31.59 -17.23 6.13
N LEU A 161 -32.50 -16.27 6.29
CA LEU A 161 -32.28 -14.91 5.80
C LEU A 161 -31.09 -14.23 6.48
N ALA A 162 -30.91 -14.43 7.81
CA ALA A 162 -29.76 -13.96 8.54
C ALA A 162 -28.45 -14.53 8.00
N GLY A 163 -28.41 -15.82 7.66
CA GLY A 163 -27.27 -16.47 7.04
C GLY A 163 -26.89 -15.82 5.70
N VAL A 164 -27.87 -15.54 4.84
CA VAL A 164 -27.66 -14.82 3.58
C VAL A 164 -27.10 -13.42 3.83
N GLN A 165 -27.64 -12.70 4.80
CA GLN A 165 -27.16 -11.36 5.16
C GLN A 165 -25.72 -11.37 5.64
N ILE A 166 -25.33 -12.32 6.47
CA ILE A 166 -23.94 -12.49 6.93
C ILE A 166 -23.01 -12.78 5.75
N TRP A 167 -23.40 -13.68 4.88
CA TRP A 167 -22.62 -14.05 3.69
C TRP A 167 -22.39 -12.83 2.77
N VAL A 168 -23.45 -12.08 2.44
CA VAL A 168 -23.38 -10.85 1.63
C VAL A 168 -22.53 -9.79 2.34
N GLY A 169 -22.74 -9.57 3.65
CA GLY A 169 -21.96 -8.62 4.45
C GLY A 169 -20.47 -8.91 4.44
N LEU A 170 -20.06 -10.19 4.53
CA LEU A 170 -18.66 -10.62 4.40
C LEU A 170 -18.12 -10.30 3.02
N GLY A 171 -18.90 -10.57 1.96
CA GLY A 171 -18.53 -10.25 0.58
C GLY A 171 -18.28 -8.75 0.35
N LEU A 172 -19.16 -7.90 0.85
CA LEU A 172 -19.05 -6.44 0.78
C LEU A 172 -17.82 -5.93 1.54
N ARG A 173 -17.58 -6.42 2.76
CA ARG A 173 -16.41 -6.01 3.55
C ARG A 173 -15.09 -6.43 2.93
N ARG A 174 -15.08 -7.55 2.22
CA ARG A 174 -13.92 -8.04 1.45
C ARG A 174 -13.87 -7.50 0.03
N LEU A 175 -14.81 -6.64 -0.36
CA LEU A 175 -14.94 -6.06 -1.69
C LEU A 175 -14.93 -7.12 -2.81
N LYS A 176 -15.59 -8.25 -2.58
CA LYS A 176 -15.63 -9.33 -3.56
C LYS A 176 -16.63 -9.01 -4.67
N PRO A 177 -16.27 -9.19 -5.97
CA PRO A 177 -17.14 -8.85 -7.10
C PRO A 177 -18.52 -9.51 -7.07
N TRP A 178 -18.57 -10.78 -6.60
CA TRP A 178 -19.82 -11.53 -6.51
C TRP A 178 -20.85 -10.92 -5.56
N ALA A 179 -20.39 -10.17 -4.52
CA ALA A 179 -21.30 -9.58 -3.53
C ALA A 179 -22.22 -8.50 -4.13
N ARG A 180 -21.89 -7.96 -5.31
CA ARG A 180 -22.68 -6.91 -5.97
C ARG A 180 -24.09 -7.38 -6.35
N ILE A 181 -24.19 -8.60 -6.90
CA ILE A 181 -25.49 -9.14 -7.40
C ILE A 181 -26.46 -9.40 -6.23
N PRO A 182 -26.12 -10.21 -5.19
CA PRO A 182 -27.05 -10.47 -4.11
C PRO A 182 -27.38 -9.19 -3.31
N THR A 183 -26.45 -8.26 -3.16
CA THR A 183 -26.75 -6.96 -2.53
C THR A 183 -27.74 -6.17 -3.38
N GLY A 184 -27.59 -6.17 -4.70
CA GLY A 184 -28.52 -5.51 -5.61
C GLY A 184 -29.93 -6.08 -5.50
N ILE A 185 -30.08 -7.41 -5.43
CA ILE A 185 -31.37 -8.09 -5.28
C ILE A 185 -32.02 -7.72 -3.92
N LEU A 186 -31.27 -7.86 -2.82
CA LEU A 186 -31.77 -7.55 -1.49
C LEU A 186 -32.16 -6.08 -1.35
N SER A 187 -31.34 -5.17 -1.89
CA SER A 187 -31.65 -3.73 -1.88
C SER A 187 -32.84 -3.41 -2.80
N GLY A 188 -32.99 -4.12 -3.94
CA GLY A 188 -34.16 -3.97 -4.79
C GLY A 188 -35.46 -4.32 -4.07
N ILE A 189 -35.48 -5.41 -3.32
CA ILE A 189 -36.61 -5.77 -2.45
C ILE A 189 -36.81 -4.73 -1.34
N GLY A 190 -35.72 -4.26 -0.75
CA GLY A 190 -35.74 -3.26 0.31
C GLY A 190 -36.28 -1.89 -0.10
N LEU A 191 -36.31 -1.57 -1.41
CA LEU A 191 -36.95 -0.34 -1.93
C LEU A 191 -38.45 -0.27 -1.62
N LEU A 192 -39.11 -1.41 -1.43
CA LEU A 192 -40.54 -1.48 -1.09
C LEU A 192 -40.84 -0.93 0.32
N GLY A 193 -39.84 -0.79 1.17
CA GLY A 193 -39.96 -0.26 2.53
C GLY A 193 -40.04 1.27 2.60
N PHE A 194 -41.02 1.87 1.96
CA PHE A 194 -41.22 3.33 1.94
C PHE A 194 -41.48 3.90 3.33
N PRO A 195 -40.95 5.12 3.70
CA PRO A 195 -39.98 5.93 2.91
C PRO A 195 -38.51 5.64 3.22
N LEU A 196 -38.17 5.14 4.41
CA LEU A 196 -36.78 4.94 4.85
C LEU A 196 -36.07 3.82 4.09
N GLY A 197 -36.76 2.71 3.84
CA GLY A 197 -36.24 1.59 3.08
C GLY A 197 -35.86 2.02 1.66
N THR A 198 -36.69 2.81 1.01
CA THR A 198 -36.44 3.33 -0.33
C THR A 198 -35.19 4.20 -0.38
N LEU A 199 -35.00 5.12 0.57
CA LEU A 199 -33.84 6.02 0.63
C LEU A 199 -32.53 5.24 0.88
N ILE A 200 -32.53 4.35 1.88
CA ILE A 200 -31.34 3.58 2.26
C ILE A 200 -30.94 2.62 1.12
N ASN A 201 -31.89 1.86 0.61
CA ASN A 201 -31.59 0.87 -0.42
C ASN A 201 -31.27 1.53 -1.78
N GLY A 202 -31.92 2.67 -2.11
CA GLY A 202 -31.54 3.48 -3.26
C GLY A 202 -30.09 3.97 -3.19
N TYR A 203 -29.65 4.41 -2.02
CA TYR A 203 -28.25 4.79 -1.79
C TYR A 203 -27.30 3.59 -1.90
N ILE A 204 -27.67 2.42 -1.36
CA ILE A 204 -26.86 1.19 -1.49
C ILE A 204 -26.72 0.79 -2.97
N LEU A 205 -27.80 0.82 -3.74
CA LEU A 205 -27.77 0.53 -5.19
C LEU A 205 -26.84 1.51 -5.92
N TYR A 206 -26.93 2.80 -5.61
CA TYR A 206 -26.02 3.80 -6.16
C TYR A 206 -24.55 3.47 -5.83
N LEU A 207 -24.23 3.15 -4.57
CA LEU A 207 -22.87 2.81 -4.16
C LEU A 207 -22.30 1.62 -4.94
N ILE A 208 -23.10 0.60 -5.20
CA ILE A 208 -22.63 -0.66 -5.80
C ILE A 208 -22.54 -0.59 -7.32
N PHE A 209 -23.49 0.09 -7.96
CA PHE A 209 -23.59 0.12 -9.42
C PHE A 209 -22.98 1.36 -10.07
N SER A 210 -22.59 2.39 -9.30
CA SER A 210 -21.85 3.54 -9.82
C SER A 210 -20.50 3.15 -10.42
N GLU A 211 -19.90 4.02 -11.24
CA GLU A 211 -18.55 3.79 -11.81
C GLU A 211 -17.50 3.59 -10.71
N LYS A 212 -17.57 4.38 -9.63
CA LYS A 212 -16.68 4.19 -8.45
C LYS A 212 -16.92 2.84 -7.78
N GLY A 213 -18.16 2.39 -7.69
CA GLY A 213 -18.50 1.07 -7.18
C GLY A 213 -17.87 -0.03 -8.04
N LYS A 214 -18.01 0.04 -9.38
CA LYS A 214 -17.38 -0.92 -10.28
C LYS A 214 -15.87 -1.00 -10.07
N THR A 215 -15.21 0.15 -9.94
CA THR A 215 -13.77 0.23 -9.69
C THR A 215 -13.38 -0.43 -8.36
N VAL A 216 -14.06 -0.10 -7.26
CA VAL A 216 -13.76 -0.63 -5.93
C VAL A 216 -13.90 -2.15 -5.82
N PHE A 217 -14.78 -2.76 -6.62
CA PHE A 217 -14.95 -4.21 -6.70
C PHE A 217 -14.05 -4.88 -7.75
N SER A 218 -13.23 -4.13 -8.49
CA SER A 218 -12.33 -4.69 -9.51
C SER A 218 -11.13 -5.41 -8.90
N ALA A 219 -10.55 -6.35 -9.66
CA ALA A 219 -9.34 -7.05 -9.27
C ALA A 219 -8.13 -6.09 -9.20
N ASP A 220 -8.09 -5.09 -10.07
CA ASP A 220 -7.03 -4.09 -10.10
C ASP A 220 -7.04 -3.23 -8.84
N TYR A 221 -8.21 -2.85 -8.34
CA TYR A 221 -8.32 -2.11 -7.08
C TYR A 221 -7.86 -2.94 -5.86
N GLN A 222 -7.99 -4.27 -5.90
CA GLN A 222 -7.44 -5.15 -4.86
C GLN A 222 -5.91 -5.08 -4.83
N ARG A 223 -5.24 -4.95 -5.98
CA ARG A 223 -3.78 -4.72 -6.05
C ARG A 223 -3.42 -3.36 -5.46
N VAL A 224 -4.15 -2.31 -5.82
CA VAL A 224 -3.97 -0.96 -5.26
C VAL A 224 -4.08 -0.99 -3.73
N ILE A 225 -5.02 -1.76 -3.16
CA ILE A 225 -5.15 -1.93 -1.70
C ILE A 225 -3.89 -2.58 -1.10
N GLN A 226 -3.31 -3.59 -1.76
CA GLN A 226 -2.11 -4.29 -1.29
C GLN A 226 -0.86 -3.42 -1.39
N GLU A 227 -0.75 -2.60 -2.43
CA GLU A 227 0.36 -1.67 -2.65
C GLU A 227 0.33 -0.46 -1.70
N THR A 228 -0.86 -0.10 -1.18
CA THR A 228 -1.07 1.09 -0.35
C THR A 228 -1.63 0.76 1.06
N PRO A 229 -1.01 -0.11 1.86
CA PRO A 229 -1.52 -0.54 3.17
C PRO A 229 -1.52 0.60 4.21
N HIS A 230 -0.69 1.61 4.00
CA HIS A 230 -0.56 2.79 4.86
C HIS A 230 -1.74 3.75 4.72
N ILE A 231 -2.45 3.75 3.59
CA ILE A 231 -3.62 4.61 3.35
C ILE A 231 -4.85 3.94 3.94
N ARG A 232 -5.35 4.50 5.06
CA ARG A 232 -6.55 4.01 5.75
C ARG A 232 -7.58 5.12 5.91
N TYR A 233 -8.85 4.81 5.68
CA TYR A 233 -9.93 5.73 6.00
C TYR A 233 -10.12 5.81 7.51
N LYS A 234 -10.04 7.02 8.07
CA LYS A 234 -10.36 7.28 9.48
C LYS A 234 -11.83 7.67 9.58
N THR A 235 -12.63 6.81 10.19
CA THR A 235 -14.03 7.12 10.48
C THR A 235 -14.09 8.22 11.54
N SER A 236 -14.93 9.24 11.31
CA SER A 236 -15.14 10.30 12.29
C SER A 236 -15.70 9.73 13.60
N ILE A 237 -15.22 10.25 14.72
CA ILE A 237 -15.71 9.87 16.06
C ILE A 237 -17.22 10.15 16.21
N ILE A 238 -17.73 11.15 15.48
CA ILE A 238 -19.16 11.51 15.45
C ILE A 238 -19.99 10.34 14.92
N VAL A 239 -19.51 9.60 13.92
CA VAL A 239 -20.21 8.42 13.37
C VAL A 239 -20.32 7.32 14.42
N TRP A 240 -19.28 7.11 15.22
CA TRP A 240 -19.29 6.14 16.33
C TRP A 240 -20.24 6.54 17.45
N ILE A 241 -20.31 7.83 17.79
CA ILE A 241 -21.25 8.37 18.78
C ILE A 241 -22.68 8.17 18.30
N LEU A 242 -23.00 8.55 17.04
CA LEU A 242 -24.32 8.38 16.47
C LEU A 242 -24.75 6.91 16.40
N LEU A 243 -23.82 6.02 16.03
CA LEU A 243 -24.07 4.58 16.01
C LEU A 243 -24.35 4.05 17.41
N GLY A 244 -23.59 4.46 18.42
CA GLY A 244 -23.80 4.09 19.82
C GLY A 244 -25.15 4.56 20.33
N LEU A 245 -25.54 5.79 20.02
CA LEU A 245 -26.83 6.36 20.40
C LEU A 245 -28.00 5.62 19.71
N LEU A 246 -27.85 5.29 18.43
CA LEU A 246 -28.84 4.50 17.69
C LEU A 246 -29.04 3.11 18.33
N LEU A 247 -27.93 2.41 18.64
CA LEU A 247 -27.99 1.09 19.28
C LEU A 247 -28.64 1.16 20.66
N LEU A 248 -28.37 2.22 21.40
CA LEU A 248 -28.99 2.45 22.72
C LEU A 248 -30.49 2.68 22.57
N LEU A 249 -30.97 3.49 21.65
CA LEU A 249 -32.38 3.72 21.37
C LEU A 249 -33.09 2.41 20.95
N ILE A 250 -32.48 1.61 20.09
CA ILE A 250 -33.02 0.32 19.65
C ILE A 250 -33.12 -0.63 20.86
N SER A 251 -32.09 -0.71 21.70
CA SER A 251 -32.13 -1.52 22.94
C SER A 251 -33.21 -1.11 23.87
N PHE A 252 -33.42 0.19 24.05
CA PHE A 252 -34.48 0.73 24.92
C PHE A 252 -35.89 0.40 24.40
N ALA A 253 -36.07 0.55 23.06
CA ALA A 253 -37.33 0.19 22.40
C ALA A 253 -37.64 -1.31 22.54
N PHE A 254 -36.60 -2.16 22.43
CA PHE A 254 -36.72 -3.61 22.54
C PHE A 254 -37.08 -4.03 23.97
N VAL A 255 -36.43 -3.46 24.99
CA VAL A 255 -36.72 -3.70 26.38
C VAL A 255 -38.14 -3.23 26.72
N GLY A 256 -38.54 -2.00 26.27
CA GLY A 256 -39.88 -1.48 26.46
C GLY A 256 -40.97 -2.36 25.83
N PHE A 257 -40.73 -2.89 24.63
CA PHE A 257 -41.63 -3.83 23.98
C PHE A 257 -41.82 -5.13 24.78
N PHE A 258 -40.75 -5.68 25.35
CA PHE A 258 -40.80 -6.89 26.17
C PHE A 258 -41.56 -6.65 27.48
N PHE A 259 -41.30 -5.51 28.13
CA PHE A 259 -42.05 -5.15 29.38
C PHE A 259 -43.53 -4.87 29.11
N ALA A 260 -43.88 -4.29 27.97
CA ALA A 260 -45.28 -4.06 27.62
C ALA A 260 -46.04 -5.37 27.33
N ARG A 261 -45.34 -6.40 26.83
CA ARG A 261 -45.95 -7.71 26.52
C ARG A 261 -46.02 -8.66 27.71
N SER A 262 -45.25 -8.41 28.78
CA SER A 262 -45.27 -9.20 30.02
C SER A 262 -46.33 -8.75 31.05
N ARG A 263 -47.03 -7.65 30.75
CA ARG A 263 -48.24 -7.21 31.47
C ARG A 263 -49.51 -7.63 30.72
#